data_b8588fc2169c1933188dfa1c4d693b9b
#
_entry.id   b8588fc2169c1933188dfa1c4d693b9b
#
_cell.length_a   1.000
_cell.length_b   1.000
_cell.length_c   1.000
_cell.angle_alpha   90.00
_cell.angle_beta   90.00
_cell.angle_gamma   90.00
#
_symmetry.space_group_name_H-M   'P 1'
#
loop_
_entity.id
_entity.type
_entity.pdbx_description
1 polymer ?
#
loop_
_entity_poly.entity_id
_entity_poly.type
_entity_poly.pdbx_seq_one_letter_code
_entity_poly.pdbx_strand_id
1 'polypeptide(L)'
;SFNSASAQASEYFSKYYQAIAKASTFIQNVDKCTEAAASTRGKWKSEARALRAYYYFELLRLYGPIPLIGEDPIPLDASLEELIKERNSVDECVNFIATELQSAIDSGDLLQRAGKANLGRMDVATCMALKAKLYLYWASPLFNGNTDQASVKNKDGKQLFPQTEDNSKWAQARDAYERFMTFATGQGYKLSLIHISEPTRP
;
A
#
# COMPACT_ATOMS: atom_id res chain seq x y z
N SER A 1 -19.26 -1.28 20.09
CA SER A 1 -18.95 -0.03 19.38
C SER A 1 -17.48 -0.05 19.01
N PHE A 2 -17.19 0.31 17.75
CA PHE A 2 -15.82 0.44 17.27
C PHE A 2 -15.27 1.77 17.81
N ASN A 3 -14.25 1.73 18.66
CA ASN A 3 -13.57 2.91 19.20
C ASN A 3 -12.06 2.69 19.23
N SER A 4 -11.29 3.77 19.48
CA SER A 4 -9.82 3.72 19.52
C SER A 4 -9.25 2.79 20.60
N ALA A 5 -10.06 2.39 21.57
CA ALA A 5 -9.71 1.46 22.66
C ALA A 5 -10.12 0.01 22.35
N SER A 6 -10.67 -0.28 21.14
CA SER A 6 -11.01 -1.65 20.79
C SER A 6 -9.73 -2.48 20.64
N ALA A 7 -9.66 -3.62 21.32
CA ALA A 7 -8.52 -4.54 21.27
C ALA A 7 -8.16 -4.92 19.83
N GLN A 8 -9.16 -5.13 18.99
CA GLN A 8 -8.97 -5.49 17.58
C GLN A 8 -8.28 -4.37 16.75
N ALA A 9 -8.68 -3.10 16.97
CA ALA A 9 -8.03 -1.97 16.27
C ALA A 9 -6.56 -1.86 16.68
N SER A 10 -6.26 -1.93 17.98
CA SER A 10 -4.90 -1.90 18.50
C SER A 10 -4.05 -3.07 17.98
N GLU A 11 -4.64 -4.25 17.90
CA GLU A 11 -3.97 -5.45 17.39
C GLU A 11 -3.59 -5.34 15.93
N TYR A 12 -4.49 -4.88 15.05
CA TYR A 12 -4.18 -4.69 13.62
C TYR A 12 -3.09 -3.63 13.41
N PHE A 13 -3.18 -2.51 14.12
CA PHE A 13 -2.14 -1.48 14.06
C PHE A 13 -0.76 -2.04 14.39
N SER A 14 -0.65 -2.72 15.53
CA SER A 14 0.61 -3.33 15.97
C SER A 14 1.12 -4.39 15.00
N LYS A 15 0.26 -5.30 14.53
CA LYS A 15 0.64 -6.38 13.61
C LYS A 15 1.14 -5.86 12.26
N TYR A 16 0.48 -4.84 11.70
CA TYR A 16 0.91 -4.27 10.42
C TYR A 16 2.25 -3.54 10.55
N TYR A 17 2.49 -2.78 11.63
CA TYR A 17 3.80 -2.16 11.82
C TYR A 17 4.92 -3.17 12.09
N GLN A 18 4.63 -4.26 12.81
CA GLN A 18 5.58 -5.36 12.95
C GLN A 18 5.90 -6.02 11.59
N ALA A 19 4.90 -6.19 10.73
CA ALA A 19 5.12 -6.73 9.39
C ALA A 19 5.93 -5.77 8.51
N ILE A 20 5.68 -4.45 8.60
CA ILE A 20 6.45 -3.42 7.93
C ILE A 20 7.92 -3.44 8.39
N ALA A 21 8.17 -3.51 9.70
CA ALA A 21 9.52 -3.59 10.25
C ALA A 21 10.27 -4.83 9.75
N LYS A 22 9.61 -6.00 9.74
CA LYS A 22 10.20 -7.24 9.21
C LYS A 22 10.51 -7.12 7.72
N ALA A 23 9.61 -6.54 6.92
CA ALA A 23 9.83 -6.31 5.50
C ALA A 23 11.01 -5.36 5.26
N SER A 24 11.11 -4.26 6.00
CA SER A 24 12.22 -3.31 5.91
C SER A 24 13.56 -3.96 6.27
N THR A 25 13.63 -4.69 7.39
CA THR A 25 14.81 -5.44 7.79
C THR A 25 15.22 -6.47 6.72
N PHE A 26 14.24 -7.16 6.13
CA PHE A 26 14.52 -8.13 5.07
C PHE A 26 15.10 -7.44 3.82
N ILE A 27 14.50 -6.34 3.37
CA ILE A 27 14.94 -5.57 2.19
C ILE A 27 16.40 -5.11 2.35
N GLN A 28 16.80 -4.68 3.56
CA GLN A 28 18.16 -4.22 3.83
C GLN A 28 19.19 -5.34 3.89
N ASN A 29 18.79 -6.56 4.23
CA ASN A 29 19.72 -7.64 4.49
C ASN A 29 19.73 -8.71 3.41
N VAL A 30 18.71 -8.78 2.54
CA VAL A 30 18.61 -9.85 1.54
C VAL A 30 19.80 -9.92 0.59
N ASP A 31 20.41 -8.78 0.26
CA ASP A 31 21.60 -8.72 -0.62
C ASP A 31 22.85 -9.34 0.02
N LYS A 32 22.88 -9.50 1.36
CA LYS A 32 23.95 -10.17 2.09
C LYS A 32 23.90 -11.70 1.98
N CYS A 33 22.80 -12.26 1.49
CA CYS A 33 22.63 -13.71 1.29
C CYS A 33 23.34 -14.13 -0.02
N THR A 34 24.65 -14.38 0.09
CA THR A 34 25.49 -14.74 -1.09
C THR A 34 25.21 -16.12 -1.64
N GLU A 35 24.56 -17.00 -0.88
CA GLU A 35 24.20 -18.37 -1.28
C GLU A 35 23.05 -18.40 -2.32
N ALA A 36 22.18 -17.37 -2.31
CA ALA A 36 21.11 -17.25 -3.29
C ALA A 36 21.58 -16.47 -4.53
N ALA A 37 21.13 -16.90 -5.71
CA ALA A 37 21.42 -16.18 -6.94
C ALA A 37 20.90 -14.73 -6.89
N ALA A 38 21.58 -13.78 -7.54
CA ALA A 38 21.21 -12.38 -7.54
C ALA A 38 19.76 -12.15 -8.03
N SER A 39 19.32 -12.89 -9.06
CA SER A 39 17.94 -12.83 -9.55
C SER A 39 16.91 -13.29 -8.52
N THR A 40 17.28 -14.28 -7.70
CA THR A 40 16.41 -14.75 -6.61
C THR A 40 16.31 -13.71 -5.50
N ARG A 41 17.44 -13.09 -5.13
CA ARG A 41 17.46 -11.99 -4.14
C ARG A 41 16.65 -10.79 -4.60
N GLY A 42 16.83 -10.39 -5.87
CA GLY A 42 16.06 -9.30 -6.49
C GLY A 42 14.56 -9.57 -6.41
N LYS A 43 14.13 -10.78 -6.78
CA LYS A 43 12.73 -11.20 -6.66
C LYS A 43 12.20 -11.10 -5.24
N TRP A 44 12.91 -11.65 -4.26
CA TRP A 44 12.51 -11.60 -2.86
C TRP A 44 12.44 -10.17 -2.33
N LYS A 45 13.40 -9.31 -2.72
CA LYS A 45 13.45 -7.90 -2.35
C LYS A 45 12.23 -7.14 -2.88
N SER A 46 11.89 -7.37 -4.13
CA SER A 46 10.73 -6.72 -4.79
C SER A 46 9.40 -7.20 -4.21
N GLU A 47 9.28 -8.50 -3.90
CA GLU A 47 8.11 -9.03 -3.20
C GLU A 47 7.97 -8.44 -1.79
N ALA A 48 9.06 -8.33 -1.02
CA ALA A 48 9.04 -7.72 0.31
C ALA A 48 8.66 -6.23 0.26
N ARG A 49 9.14 -5.49 -0.76
CA ARG A 49 8.77 -4.10 -1.01
C ARG A 49 7.27 -3.97 -1.29
N ALA A 50 6.74 -4.80 -2.17
CA ALA A 50 5.32 -4.82 -2.49
C ALA A 50 4.44 -5.19 -1.27
N LEU A 51 4.88 -6.14 -0.44
CA LEU A 51 4.20 -6.49 0.82
C LEU A 51 4.22 -5.34 1.81
N ARG A 52 5.35 -4.63 1.95
CA ARG A 52 5.45 -3.43 2.80
C ARG A 52 4.45 -2.37 2.37
N ALA A 53 4.36 -2.09 1.07
CA ALA A 53 3.39 -1.16 0.51
C ALA A 53 1.95 -1.60 0.79
N TYR A 54 1.64 -2.89 0.67
CA TYR A 54 0.33 -3.44 1.01
C TYR A 54 -0.02 -3.21 2.48
N TYR A 55 0.89 -3.45 3.42
CA TYR A 55 0.63 -3.22 4.84
C TYR A 55 0.41 -1.74 5.16
N TYR A 56 1.13 -0.83 4.53
CA TYR A 56 0.87 0.61 4.65
C TYR A 56 -0.49 1.00 4.05
N PHE A 57 -0.89 0.39 2.95
CA PHE A 57 -2.23 0.63 2.38
C PHE A 57 -3.34 0.16 3.32
N GLU A 58 -3.21 -1.01 3.95
CA GLU A 58 -4.17 -1.48 4.93
C GLU A 58 -4.25 -0.55 6.16
N LEU A 59 -3.10 -0.06 6.64
CA LEU A 59 -3.06 0.94 7.71
C LEU A 59 -3.77 2.24 7.30
N LEU A 60 -3.44 2.79 6.12
CA LEU A 60 -4.08 4.00 5.59
C LEU A 60 -5.60 3.84 5.48
N ARG A 61 -6.06 2.69 5.01
CA ARG A 61 -7.48 2.38 4.84
C ARG A 61 -8.23 2.30 6.17
N LEU A 62 -7.59 1.75 7.21
CA LEU A 62 -8.21 1.51 8.51
C LEU A 62 -8.09 2.72 9.46
N TYR A 63 -6.99 3.47 9.39
CA TYR A 63 -6.65 4.52 10.37
C TYR A 63 -6.50 5.91 9.76
N GLY A 64 -6.59 6.05 8.44
CA GLY A 64 -6.32 7.32 7.75
C GLY A 64 -4.84 7.69 7.77
N PRO A 65 -4.48 8.95 8.01
CA PRO A 65 -3.10 9.40 8.09
C PRO A 65 -2.28 8.65 9.13
N ILE A 66 -1.13 8.12 8.72
CA ILE A 66 -0.27 7.24 9.53
C ILE A 66 1.19 7.72 9.49
N PRO A 67 2.00 7.38 10.49
CA PRO A 67 3.45 7.55 10.41
C PRO A 67 4.07 6.65 9.34
N LEU A 68 4.87 7.21 8.46
CA LEU A 68 5.71 6.44 7.54
C LEU A 68 7.06 6.20 8.22
N ILE A 69 7.33 4.95 8.54
CA ILE A 69 8.64 4.52 9.03
C ILE A 69 9.48 4.25 7.79
N GLY A 70 10.60 4.97 7.66
CA GLY A 70 11.49 4.87 6.50
C GLY A 70 12.09 3.47 6.29
N GLU A 71 12.98 3.38 5.32
CA GLU A 71 13.69 2.11 5.03
C GLU A 71 14.67 1.73 6.15
N ASP A 72 15.16 2.72 6.88
CA ASP A 72 16.12 2.47 7.96
C ASP A 72 15.42 1.87 9.18
N PRO A 73 15.92 0.75 9.70
CA PRO A 73 15.39 0.19 10.92
C PRO A 73 15.60 1.20 12.05
N ILE A 74 14.62 1.30 12.91
CA ILE A 74 14.77 2.11 14.12
C ILE A 74 15.87 1.44 14.96
N PRO A 75 16.92 2.18 15.38
CA PRO A 75 17.97 1.63 16.21
C PRO A 75 17.41 1.01 17.49
N LEU A 76 18.02 -0.07 17.97
CA LEU A 76 17.58 -0.74 19.21
C LEU A 76 17.74 0.13 20.45
N ASP A 77 18.60 1.13 20.37
CA ASP A 77 18.90 2.14 21.40
C ASP A 77 18.22 3.50 21.13
N ALA A 78 17.26 3.52 20.18
CA ALA A 78 16.53 4.73 19.84
C ALA A 78 15.81 5.31 21.06
N SER A 79 15.91 6.61 21.25
CA SER A 79 15.18 7.35 22.28
C SER A 79 13.66 7.30 22.05
N LEU A 80 12.90 7.54 23.10
CA LEU A 80 11.43 7.59 22.98
C LEU A 80 10.97 8.64 21.97
N GLU A 81 11.69 9.75 21.83
CA GLU A 81 11.39 10.83 20.88
C GLU A 81 11.60 10.37 19.42
N GLU A 82 12.63 9.57 19.14
CA GLU A 82 12.89 8.98 17.82
C GLU A 82 11.86 7.91 17.46
N LEU A 83 11.28 7.24 18.47
CA LEU A 83 10.21 6.25 18.28
C LEU A 83 8.85 6.90 18.00
N ILE A 84 8.59 8.09 18.57
CA ILE A 84 7.34 8.82 18.38
C ILE A 84 7.42 9.64 17.09
N LYS A 85 7.05 9.02 15.97
CA LYS A 85 6.96 9.72 14.69
C LYS A 85 5.58 10.36 14.50
N GLU A 86 5.56 11.60 14.03
CA GLU A 86 4.34 12.27 13.63
C GLU A 86 3.73 11.58 12.40
N ARG A 87 2.40 11.75 12.26
CA ARG A 87 1.69 11.20 11.11
C ARG A 87 2.04 11.96 9.84
N ASN A 88 2.15 11.25 8.77
CA ASN A 88 2.21 11.80 7.43
C ASN A 88 0.79 12.11 6.93
N SER A 89 0.65 13.10 6.05
CA SER A 89 -0.64 13.40 5.44
C SER A 89 -1.12 12.25 4.55
N VAL A 90 -2.41 12.26 4.22
CA VAL A 90 -2.98 11.28 3.27
C VAL A 90 -2.20 11.27 1.97
N ASP A 91 -1.91 12.45 1.40
CA ASP A 91 -1.21 12.55 0.12
C ASP A 91 0.23 12.00 0.20
N GLU A 92 0.94 12.26 1.30
CA GLU A 92 2.27 11.68 1.53
C GLU A 92 2.21 10.16 1.66
N CYS A 93 1.22 9.63 2.40
CA CYS A 93 1.03 8.19 2.53
C CYS A 93 0.74 7.52 1.18
N VAL A 94 -0.17 8.10 0.39
CA VAL A 94 -0.53 7.58 -0.94
C VAL A 94 0.67 7.60 -1.87
N ASN A 95 1.41 8.72 -1.91
CA ASN A 95 2.59 8.86 -2.75
C ASN A 95 3.68 7.83 -2.38
N PHE A 96 3.92 7.62 -1.09
CA PHE A 96 4.88 6.61 -0.62
C PHE A 96 4.46 5.21 -1.07
N ILE A 97 3.22 4.79 -0.80
CA ILE A 97 2.70 3.47 -1.16
C ILE A 97 2.75 3.25 -2.67
N ALA A 98 2.33 4.26 -3.46
CA ALA A 98 2.35 4.18 -4.91
C ALA A 98 3.77 4.05 -5.48
N THR A 99 4.74 4.76 -4.87
CA THR A 99 6.16 4.71 -5.24
C THR A 99 6.76 3.33 -4.93
N GLU A 100 6.44 2.77 -3.75
CA GLU A 100 6.89 1.44 -3.36
C GLU A 100 6.39 0.34 -4.32
N LEU A 101 5.09 0.38 -4.66
CA LEU A 101 4.50 -0.54 -5.62
C LEU A 101 5.12 -0.36 -7.01
N GLN A 102 5.32 0.88 -7.46
CA GLN A 102 5.94 1.16 -8.75
C GLN A 102 7.40 0.67 -8.80
N SER A 103 8.17 0.93 -7.74
CA SER A 103 9.56 0.46 -7.64
C SER A 103 9.65 -1.08 -7.69
N ALA A 104 8.69 -1.77 -7.08
CA ALA A 104 8.63 -3.23 -7.16
C ALA A 104 8.31 -3.71 -8.59
N ILE A 105 7.46 -3.01 -9.33
CA ILE A 105 7.16 -3.31 -10.75
C ILE A 105 8.38 -3.04 -11.62
N ASP A 106 8.99 -1.87 -11.48
CA ASP A 106 10.07 -1.37 -12.34
C ASP A 106 11.39 -2.13 -12.14
N SER A 107 11.54 -2.85 -11.02
CA SER A 107 12.70 -3.72 -10.79
C SER A 107 12.87 -4.79 -11.88
N GLY A 108 11.76 -5.21 -12.50
CA GLY A 108 11.75 -6.32 -13.47
C GLY A 108 11.89 -7.71 -12.84
N ASP A 109 12.01 -7.79 -11.52
CA ASP A 109 12.26 -9.05 -10.81
C ASP A 109 10.97 -9.83 -10.46
N LEU A 110 9.82 -9.14 -10.42
CA LEU A 110 8.54 -9.78 -10.13
C LEU A 110 8.04 -10.60 -11.32
N LEU A 111 7.35 -11.70 -11.03
CA LEU A 111 6.59 -12.42 -12.05
C LEU A 111 5.51 -11.51 -12.62
N GLN A 112 5.29 -11.55 -13.93
CA GLN A 112 4.20 -10.81 -14.56
C GLN A 112 2.84 -11.28 -14.04
N ARG A 113 2.71 -12.61 -13.88
CA ARG A 113 1.56 -13.30 -13.31
C ARG A 113 2.03 -14.51 -12.50
N ALA A 114 1.53 -14.63 -11.28
CA ALA A 114 1.75 -15.81 -10.46
C ALA A 114 1.00 -17.01 -11.05
N GLY A 115 1.74 -18.07 -11.42
CA GLY A 115 1.15 -19.36 -11.79
C GLY A 115 0.74 -20.18 -10.57
N LYS A 116 0.15 -21.37 -10.80
CA LYS A 116 -0.37 -22.23 -9.72
C LYS A 116 0.62 -22.50 -8.59
N ALA A 117 1.90 -22.66 -8.91
CA ALA A 117 2.97 -22.92 -7.92
C ALA A 117 3.33 -21.69 -7.08
N ASN A 118 2.91 -20.49 -7.47
CA ASN A 118 3.24 -19.24 -6.82
C ASN A 118 1.97 -18.47 -6.35
N LEU A 119 0.85 -19.16 -6.19
CA LEU A 119 -0.38 -18.53 -5.69
C LEU A 119 -0.15 -17.90 -4.32
N GLY A 120 -0.63 -16.66 -4.16
CA GLY A 120 -0.48 -15.88 -2.94
C GLY A 120 0.83 -15.09 -2.84
N ARG A 121 1.73 -15.19 -3.83
CA ARG A 121 2.92 -14.32 -3.91
C ARG A 121 2.58 -13.01 -4.61
N MET A 122 3.34 -11.96 -4.28
CA MET A 122 3.23 -10.68 -4.97
C MET A 122 3.77 -10.80 -6.40
N ASP A 123 2.98 -10.33 -7.36
CA ASP A 123 3.34 -10.25 -8.77
C ASP A 123 3.00 -8.87 -9.34
N VAL A 124 3.39 -8.62 -10.58
CA VAL A 124 3.13 -7.32 -11.24
C VAL A 124 1.63 -7.03 -11.30
N ALA A 125 0.80 -8.03 -11.63
CA ALA A 125 -0.65 -7.86 -11.71
C ALA A 125 -1.24 -7.41 -10.36
N THR A 126 -0.81 -8.03 -9.26
CA THR A 126 -1.23 -7.69 -7.90
C THR A 126 -0.79 -6.27 -7.52
N CYS A 127 0.46 -5.90 -7.82
CA CYS A 127 0.95 -4.55 -7.55
C CYS A 127 0.18 -3.48 -8.32
N MET A 128 -0.13 -3.71 -9.60
CA MET A 128 -0.93 -2.79 -10.42
C MET A 128 -2.37 -2.67 -9.89
N ALA A 129 -3.00 -3.78 -9.52
CA ALA A 129 -4.34 -3.81 -8.94
C ALA A 129 -4.40 -3.03 -7.61
N LEU A 130 -3.42 -3.25 -6.73
CA LEU A 130 -3.31 -2.53 -5.46
C LEU A 130 -3.11 -1.02 -5.67
N LYS A 131 -2.27 -0.63 -6.63
CA LYS A 131 -2.03 0.79 -6.96
C LYS A 131 -3.29 1.46 -7.51
N ALA A 132 -4.03 0.79 -8.39
CA ALA A 132 -5.30 1.30 -8.90
C ALA A 132 -6.33 1.45 -7.77
N LYS A 133 -6.43 0.46 -6.88
CA LYS A 133 -7.31 0.52 -5.71
C LYS A 133 -6.90 1.64 -4.74
N LEU A 134 -5.62 1.84 -4.49
CA LEU A 134 -5.09 2.93 -3.68
C LEU A 134 -5.54 4.29 -4.22
N TYR A 135 -5.41 4.53 -5.52
CA TYR A 135 -5.81 5.79 -6.15
C TYR A 135 -7.32 6.00 -6.12
N LEU A 136 -8.12 4.93 -6.21
CA LEU A 136 -9.57 5.01 -6.05
C LEU A 136 -9.95 5.49 -4.63
N TYR A 137 -9.32 4.92 -3.59
CA TYR A 137 -9.51 5.40 -2.22
C TYR A 137 -9.09 6.85 -2.05
N TRP A 138 -7.93 7.22 -2.61
CA TRP A 138 -7.41 8.59 -2.53
C TRP A 138 -8.29 9.62 -3.22
N ALA A 139 -8.95 9.25 -4.33
CA ALA A 139 -9.89 10.12 -5.05
C ALA A 139 -11.25 10.25 -4.33
N SER A 140 -11.58 9.29 -3.46
CA SER A 140 -12.89 9.27 -2.79
C SER A 140 -13.09 10.44 -1.84
N PRO A 141 -14.35 10.89 -1.58
CA PRO A 141 -14.64 11.99 -0.66
C PRO A 141 -14.11 11.79 0.77
N LEU A 142 -13.84 10.54 1.17
CA LEU A 142 -13.23 10.26 2.46
C LEU A 142 -11.83 10.88 2.61
N PHE A 143 -11.04 10.90 1.52
CA PHE A 143 -9.65 11.35 1.51
C PHE A 143 -9.41 12.62 0.67
N ASN A 144 -10.34 13.00 -0.20
CA ASN A 144 -10.19 14.09 -1.15
C ASN A 144 -11.16 15.23 -0.83
N GLY A 145 -10.64 16.31 -0.27
CA GLY A 145 -11.46 17.48 0.10
C GLY A 145 -12.34 17.25 1.33
N ASN A 146 -11.92 16.38 2.26
CA ASN A 146 -12.72 16.04 3.43
C ASN A 146 -12.60 17.11 4.52
N THR A 147 -13.51 18.10 4.49
CA THR A 147 -13.57 19.20 5.47
C THR A 147 -14.03 18.75 6.85
N ASP A 148 -14.72 17.61 6.99
CA ASP A 148 -15.11 17.03 8.29
C ASP A 148 -13.88 16.65 9.11
N GLN A 149 -12.74 16.44 8.45
CA GLN A 149 -11.46 16.10 9.08
C GLN A 149 -10.53 17.33 9.21
N ALA A 150 -11.04 18.54 9.11
CA ALA A 150 -10.24 19.76 9.21
C ALA A 150 -9.52 19.93 10.57
N SER A 151 -10.05 19.33 11.64
CA SER A 151 -9.44 19.34 12.97
C SER A 151 -8.31 18.34 13.13
N VAL A 152 -8.14 17.39 12.18
CA VAL A 152 -7.12 16.33 12.26
C VAL A 152 -5.79 16.88 11.77
N LYS A 153 -4.98 17.34 12.73
CA LYS A 153 -3.66 17.97 12.52
C LYS A 153 -2.61 17.35 13.41
N ASN A 154 -1.36 17.48 13.02
CA ASN A 154 -0.23 17.24 13.91
C ASN A 154 -0.04 18.40 14.90
N LYS A 155 0.82 18.23 15.89
CA LYS A 155 1.08 19.26 16.92
C LYS A 155 1.67 20.55 16.33
N ASP A 156 2.40 20.45 15.23
CA ASP A 156 2.97 21.57 14.47
C ASP A 156 1.93 22.32 13.61
N GLY A 157 0.68 21.86 13.60
CA GLY A 157 -0.41 22.43 12.80
C GLY A 157 -0.53 21.84 11.39
N LYS A 158 0.31 20.90 11.00
CA LYS A 158 0.27 20.24 9.67
C LYS A 158 -1.08 19.57 9.45
N GLN A 159 -1.76 19.98 8.37
CA GLN A 159 -3.03 19.39 7.95
C GLN A 159 -2.81 17.99 7.41
N LEU A 160 -3.57 17.01 7.89
CA LEU A 160 -3.40 15.60 7.54
C LEU A 160 -4.34 15.13 6.42
N PHE A 161 -5.50 15.76 6.27
CA PHE A 161 -6.43 15.50 5.18
C PHE A 161 -6.50 16.71 4.25
N PRO A 162 -6.47 16.54 2.92
CA PRO A 162 -6.73 17.62 1.97
C PRO A 162 -8.10 18.25 2.23
N GLN A 163 -8.16 19.58 2.28
CA GLN A 163 -9.39 20.32 2.55
C GLN A 163 -10.08 20.81 1.27
N THR A 164 -9.37 20.74 0.15
CA THR A 164 -9.89 21.09 -1.17
C THR A 164 -9.96 19.83 -2.03
N GLU A 165 -11.09 19.64 -2.69
CA GLU A 165 -11.26 18.54 -3.66
C GLU A 165 -10.37 18.76 -4.88
N ASP A 166 -9.68 17.70 -5.29
CA ASP A 166 -8.87 17.65 -6.50
C ASP A 166 -9.42 16.56 -7.44
N ASN A 167 -10.14 17.00 -8.47
CA ASN A 167 -10.73 16.11 -9.46
C ASN A 167 -9.70 15.36 -10.33
N SER A 168 -8.44 15.81 -10.37
CA SER A 168 -7.38 15.10 -11.08
C SER A 168 -7.07 13.73 -10.49
N LYS A 169 -7.37 13.51 -9.20
CA LYS A 169 -7.23 12.22 -8.52
C LYS A 169 -8.13 11.15 -9.14
N TRP A 170 -9.34 11.50 -9.56
CA TRP A 170 -10.23 10.58 -10.29
C TRP A 170 -9.67 10.18 -11.65
N ALA A 171 -9.06 11.12 -12.37
CA ALA A 171 -8.38 10.81 -13.64
C ALA A 171 -7.21 9.84 -13.41
N GLN A 172 -6.40 10.07 -12.36
CA GLN A 172 -5.29 9.17 -12.01
C GLN A 172 -5.79 7.76 -11.62
N ALA A 173 -6.89 7.66 -10.89
CA ALA A 173 -7.50 6.38 -10.54
C ALA A 173 -7.99 5.65 -11.80
N ARG A 174 -8.73 6.34 -12.70
CA ARG A 174 -9.17 5.78 -13.98
C ARG A 174 -7.99 5.26 -14.79
N ASP A 175 -6.98 6.08 -15.00
CA ASP A 175 -5.81 5.71 -15.80
C ASP A 175 -5.05 4.52 -15.22
N ALA A 176 -4.98 4.40 -13.88
CA ALA A 176 -4.37 3.26 -13.22
C ALA A 176 -5.19 1.96 -13.43
N TYR A 177 -6.53 2.04 -13.38
CA TYR A 177 -7.39 0.91 -13.69
C TYR A 177 -7.32 0.50 -15.16
N GLU A 178 -7.30 1.44 -16.10
CA GLU A 178 -7.17 1.16 -17.53
C GLU A 178 -5.85 0.44 -17.83
N ARG A 179 -4.74 0.92 -17.26
CA ARG A 179 -3.42 0.24 -17.38
C ARG A 179 -3.45 -1.16 -16.78
N PHE A 180 -4.04 -1.32 -15.59
CA PHE A 180 -4.19 -2.64 -14.97
C PHE A 180 -5.03 -3.58 -15.82
N MET A 181 -6.19 -3.12 -16.32
CA MET A 181 -7.08 -3.95 -17.15
C MET A 181 -6.40 -4.38 -18.46
N THR A 182 -5.73 -3.47 -19.13
CA THR A 182 -4.96 -3.77 -20.34
C THR A 182 -3.89 -4.82 -20.07
N PHE A 183 -3.11 -4.62 -19.00
CA PHE A 183 -2.07 -5.58 -18.59
C PHE A 183 -2.68 -6.93 -18.22
N ALA A 184 -3.68 -6.97 -17.38
CA ALA A 184 -4.31 -8.18 -16.88
C ALA A 184 -4.91 -9.01 -18.03
N THR A 185 -5.60 -8.37 -18.98
CA THR A 185 -6.12 -9.02 -20.19
C THR A 185 -4.99 -9.63 -21.01
N GLY A 186 -3.90 -8.89 -21.22
CA GLY A 186 -2.70 -9.40 -21.91
C GLY A 186 -2.05 -10.60 -21.21
N GLN A 187 -2.17 -10.71 -19.88
CA GLN A 187 -1.71 -11.84 -19.10
C GLN A 187 -2.73 -13.01 -19.01
N GLY A 188 -3.84 -12.92 -19.75
CA GLY A 188 -4.86 -13.96 -19.79
C GLY A 188 -5.79 -14.01 -18.57
N TYR A 189 -5.88 -12.92 -17.78
CA TYR A 189 -6.94 -12.79 -16.79
C TYR A 189 -8.27 -12.52 -17.50
N LYS A 190 -9.35 -13.12 -16.98
CA LYS A 190 -10.70 -12.93 -17.49
C LYS A 190 -11.63 -12.60 -16.34
N LEU A 191 -12.49 -11.62 -16.53
CA LEU A 191 -13.61 -11.39 -15.61
C LEU A 191 -14.61 -12.54 -15.77
N SER A 192 -15.09 -13.08 -14.66
CA SER A 192 -16.20 -14.02 -14.68
C SER A 192 -17.47 -13.26 -15.08
N LEU A 193 -18.10 -13.70 -16.17
CA LEU A 193 -19.35 -13.12 -16.63
C LEU A 193 -20.59 -13.76 -15.96
N ILE A 194 -20.40 -14.76 -15.10
CA ILE A 194 -21.49 -15.48 -14.43
C ILE A 194 -22.37 -14.51 -13.62
N HIS A 195 -21.79 -13.50 -13.03
CA HIS A 195 -22.52 -12.51 -12.22
C HIS A 195 -23.03 -11.30 -13.03
N ILE A 196 -22.66 -11.19 -14.32
CA ILE A 196 -23.12 -10.11 -15.21
C ILE A 196 -24.35 -10.55 -16.02
N SER A 197 -24.52 -11.85 -16.21
CA SER A 197 -25.60 -12.43 -17.03
C SER A 197 -26.87 -12.80 -16.25
N GLU A 198 -26.88 -12.73 -14.93
CA GLU A 198 -28.12 -12.91 -14.17
C GLU A 198 -28.89 -11.59 -14.13
N PRO A 199 -30.10 -11.55 -14.75
CA PRO A 199 -30.98 -10.41 -14.54
C PRO A 199 -31.34 -10.37 -13.06
N THR A 200 -31.07 -9.22 -12.41
CA THR A 200 -31.61 -8.96 -11.08
C THR A 200 -33.12 -9.18 -11.14
N ARG A 201 -33.58 -10.27 -10.55
CA ARG A 201 -35.03 -10.49 -10.39
C ARG A 201 -35.56 -9.36 -9.52
N PRO A 202 -36.69 -8.72 -9.94
CA PRO A 202 -37.36 -7.69 -9.16
C PRO A 202 -37.87 -8.25 -7.82
#